data_f36f797fd53232a90d451fee96d4b7f2
#
_entry.id   f36f797fd53232a90d451fee96d4b7f2
#
_cell.length_a   1.000
_cell.length_b   1.000
_cell.length_c   1.000
_cell.angle_alpha   90.00
_cell.angle_beta   90.00
_cell.angle_gamma   90.00
#
_symmetry.space_group_name_H-M   'P 1'
#
loop_
_entity.id
_entity.type
_entity.pdbx_description
1 polymer ?
#
loop_
_entity_poly.entity_id
_entity_poly.type
_entity_poly.pdbx_seq_one_letter_code
_entity_poly.pdbx_strand_id
1 'polypeptide(L)'
;MPETIFVSQWVARGVPRLLASYPQKNLDPNLIVDIFGLILREEEEPHEGFYIVSYPENAIFSEKYAGRNFVCYFSGLELKQLVGLILEEKEEPEPYRGALVRIALRLFRRGEIPTAEEEWEDIWTQMLAYTKMPIEQRIADIFRDVEARVILSTMVDEGVLTLDDLVRKAREKISFPTTRDLLISYAYALSALGVLEIRFDEKALVERVYLISDVVFYKRKPTKFDIIMRVPALKELYSQRVSEYISTWEAEAEKIPELIGRSDVYNLIQRFRNEGLIKKDSLSQDEQTIAEKLRAEGIIVEFGGDYVMLFDPTYKLLFPKWTIARFIEKCREDMAARELLKNWLNILKEAYLRRR
;
A
#
# COMPACT_ATOMS: atom_id res chain seq x y z
N MET A 1 -10.51 -18.65 0.76
CA MET A 1 -10.19 -17.51 1.66
C MET A 1 -9.08 -17.94 2.60
N PRO A 2 -8.26 -17.04 3.13
CA PRO A 2 -7.28 -17.43 4.13
C PRO A 2 -7.99 -18.09 5.32
N GLU A 3 -7.35 -19.09 5.91
CA GLU A 3 -7.92 -19.80 7.06
C GLU A 3 -7.51 -19.16 8.39
N THR A 4 -6.30 -18.62 8.43
CA THR A 4 -5.72 -18.12 9.68
C THR A 4 -4.68 -17.03 9.40
N ILE A 5 -4.72 -15.98 10.18
CA ILE A 5 -3.60 -15.04 10.36
C ILE A 5 -2.84 -15.44 11.61
N PHE A 6 -1.53 -15.37 11.58
CA PHE A 6 -0.69 -15.58 12.76
C PHE A 6 0.41 -14.53 12.86
N VAL A 7 0.86 -14.29 14.07
CA VAL A 7 2.02 -13.45 14.37
C VAL A 7 2.98 -14.27 15.20
N SER A 8 4.23 -14.29 14.79
CA SER A 8 5.29 -14.97 15.51
C SER A 8 6.51 -14.06 15.66
N GLN A 9 7.36 -14.38 16.62
CA GLN A 9 8.58 -13.65 16.88
C GLN A 9 9.79 -14.54 16.67
N TRP A 10 10.77 -14.03 15.95
CA TRP A 10 12.09 -14.64 15.84
C TRP A 10 12.87 -14.40 17.14
N VAL A 11 13.26 -15.48 17.80
CA VAL A 11 14.07 -15.42 19.00
C VAL A 11 15.49 -15.88 18.66
N ALA A 12 16.50 -15.11 19.03
CA ALA A 12 17.90 -15.45 18.80
C ALA A 12 18.20 -16.87 19.30
N ARG A 13 18.83 -17.70 18.45
CA ARG A 13 19.15 -19.14 18.61
C ARG A 13 18.06 -20.12 18.14
N GLY A 14 17.20 -19.71 17.21
CA GLY A 14 16.57 -20.67 16.30
C GLY A 14 15.20 -21.19 16.68
N VAL A 15 14.56 -20.74 17.75
CA VAL A 15 13.20 -21.17 18.06
C VAL A 15 12.24 -19.99 17.93
N PRO A 16 11.48 -19.90 16.83
CA PRO A 16 10.44 -18.88 16.69
C PRO A 16 9.33 -19.15 17.72
N ARG A 17 8.75 -18.08 18.23
CA ARG A 17 7.65 -18.14 19.19
C ARG A 17 6.37 -17.63 18.53
N LEU A 18 5.31 -18.46 18.52
CA LEU A 18 3.96 -18.00 18.18
C LEU A 18 3.49 -17.01 19.25
N LEU A 19 3.10 -15.82 18.82
CA LEU A 19 2.58 -14.77 19.70
C LEU A 19 1.06 -14.74 19.70
N ALA A 20 0.43 -14.87 18.52
CA ALA A 20 -1.02 -14.90 18.36
C ALA A 20 -1.43 -15.57 17.04
N SER A 21 -2.67 -16.05 16.97
CA SER A 21 -3.32 -16.52 15.75
C SER A 21 -4.83 -16.30 15.81
N TYR A 22 -5.45 -16.06 14.63
CA TYR A 22 -6.88 -15.82 14.52
C TYR A 22 -7.41 -16.28 13.15
N PRO A 23 -8.61 -16.83 13.01
CA PRO A 23 -9.53 -17.23 14.10
C PRO A 23 -9.09 -18.47 14.86
N GLN A 24 -8.15 -19.23 14.33
CA GLN A 24 -7.64 -20.44 14.97
C GLN A 24 -6.68 -20.08 16.13
N LYS A 25 -7.16 -20.17 17.37
CA LYS A 25 -6.38 -19.77 18.56
C LYS A 25 -5.26 -20.75 18.97
N ASN A 26 -5.31 -22.01 18.51
CA ASN A 26 -4.37 -23.07 18.87
C ASN A 26 -3.62 -23.58 17.64
N LEU A 27 -2.82 -22.73 17.01
CA LEU A 27 -1.86 -23.15 16.01
C LEU A 27 -0.77 -24.00 16.66
N ASP A 28 -0.40 -25.10 15.98
CA ASP A 28 0.71 -25.92 16.44
C ASP A 28 2.01 -25.09 16.40
N PRO A 29 2.71 -24.91 17.54
CA PRO A 29 3.97 -24.19 17.56
C PRO A 29 5.04 -24.78 16.62
N ASN A 30 5.02 -26.09 16.37
CA ASN A 30 5.95 -26.75 15.46
C ASN A 30 5.75 -26.28 14.01
N LEU A 31 4.51 -25.96 13.58
CA LEU A 31 4.25 -25.38 12.28
C LEU A 31 5.04 -24.08 12.06
N ILE A 32 5.15 -23.25 13.09
CA ILE A 32 5.89 -21.98 13.01
C ILE A 32 7.39 -22.24 12.85
N VAL A 33 7.91 -23.25 13.56
CA VAL A 33 9.30 -23.70 13.41
C VAL A 33 9.57 -24.18 11.99
N ASP A 34 8.68 -24.99 11.44
CA ASP A 34 8.78 -25.51 10.08
C ASP A 34 8.73 -24.37 9.03
N ILE A 35 7.81 -23.41 9.19
CA ILE A 35 7.69 -22.26 8.28
C ILE A 35 9.00 -21.43 8.30
N PHE A 36 9.55 -21.14 9.49
CA PHE A 36 10.83 -20.47 9.59
C PHE A 36 11.97 -21.28 8.99
N GLY A 37 11.97 -22.60 9.18
CA GLY A 37 12.94 -23.49 8.54
C GLY A 37 12.88 -23.42 7.01
N LEU A 38 11.66 -23.35 6.45
CA LEU A 38 11.46 -23.19 5.00
C LEU A 38 11.83 -21.80 4.49
N ILE A 39 11.66 -20.75 5.31
CA ILE A 39 12.06 -19.36 4.98
C ILE A 39 13.59 -19.24 4.99
N LEU A 40 14.22 -19.75 6.04
CA LEU A 40 15.66 -19.65 6.23
C LEU A 40 16.43 -20.52 5.22
N ARG A 41 15.89 -21.68 4.86
CA ARG A 41 16.58 -22.70 4.04
C ARG A 41 17.95 -23.03 4.61
N GLU A 42 19.00 -22.40 4.07
CA GLU A 42 20.39 -22.58 4.50
C GLU A 42 20.96 -21.30 5.18
N GLU A 43 20.15 -20.27 5.38
CA GLU A 43 20.56 -19.00 5.97
C GLU A 43 20.37 -19.03 7.49
N GLU A 44 21.25 -18.32 8.22
CA GLU A 44 21.19 -18.27 9.69
C GLU A 44 20.07 -17.35 10.20
N GLU A 45 19.68 -16.32 9.40
CA GLU A 45 18.67 -15.31 9.78
C GLU A 45 17.76 -14.98 8.59
N PRO A 46 16.46 -14.73 8.84
CA PRO A 46 15.54 -14.32 7.78
C PRO A 46 15.82 -12.89 7.34
N HIS A 47 15.77 -12.65 6.03
CA HIS A 47 15.77 -11.30 5.48
C HIS A 47 14.41 -10.62 5.64
N GLU A 48 14.41 -9.29 5.67
CA GLU A 48 13.17 -8.52 5.66
C GLU A 48 12.41 -8.72 4.35
N GLY A 49 11.10 -8.81 4.41
CA GLY A 49 10.28 -8.87 3.21
C GLY A 49 9.27 -10.01 3.17
N PHE A 50 8.87 -10.31 1.95
CA PHE A 50 7.83 -11.30 1.69
C PHE A 50 8.39 -12.69 1.40
N TYR A 51 7.72 -13.67 1.96
CA TYR A 51 7.97 -15.07 1.69
C TYR A 51 6.66 -15.75 1.27
N ILE A 52 6.71 -16.52 0.20
CA ILE A 52 5.67 -17.46 -0.17
C ILE A 52 6.25 -18.84 0.07
N VAL A 53 5.66 -19.56 1.01
CA VAL A 53 6.12 -20.87 1.44
C VAL A 53 5.06 -21.89 1.08
N SER A 54 5.41 -22.86 0.22
CA SER A 54 4.58 -24.03 -0.04
C SER A 54 4.97 -25.13 0.94
N TYR A 55 4.04 -25.52 1.80
CA TYR A 55 4.31 -26.56 2.79
C TYR A 55 4.34 -27.94 2.12
N PRO A 56 5.35 -28.78 2.39
CA PRO A 56 5.50 -30.06 1.70
C PRO A 56 4.31 -30.98 1.88
N GLU A 57 3.89 -31.69 0.83
CA GLU A 57 2.81 -32.67 0.88
C GLU A 57 3.09 -33.87 1.80
N ASN A 58 4.37 -34.17 2.02
CA ASN A 58 4.85 -35.26 2.86
C ASN A 58 5.38 -34.81 4.23
N ALA A 59 4.93 -33.65 4.71
CA ALA A 59 5.36 -33.11 6.01
C ALA A 59 4.85 -33.99 7.16
N ILE A 60 5.78 -34.39 8.03
CA ILE A 60 5.52 -35.34 9.13
C ILE A 60 4.90 -34.64 10.34
N PHE A 61 5.25 -33.36 10.58
CA PHE A 61 4.88 -32.69 11.84
C PHE A 61 3.54 -31.95 11.77
N SER A 62 3.03 -31.65 10.58
CA SER A 62 1.79 -30.88 10.42
C SER A 62 1.01 -31.33 9.18
N GLU A 63 0.64 -32.62 9.11
CA GLU A 63 -0.13 -33.21 8.00
C GLU A 63 -1.38 -32.38 7.61
N LYS A 64 -2.01 -31.74 8.58
CA LYS A 64 -3.17 -30.85 8.37
C LYS A 64 -2.89 -29.74 7.36
N TYR A 65 -1.65 -29.31 7.22
CA TYR A 65 -1.24 -28.18 6.37
C TYR A 65 -0.47 -28.64 5.12
N ALA A 66 -0.37 -29.94 4.89
CA ALA A 66 0.30 -30.51 3.72
C ALA A 66 -0.27 -29.93 2.41
N GLY A 67 0.61 -29.52 1.51
CA GLY A 67 0.24 -28.92 0.22
C GLY A 67 -0.32 -27.50 0.26
N ARG A 68 -0.37 -26.84 1.42
CA ARG A 68 -0.90 -25.48 1.56
C ARG A 68 0.16 -24.43 1.33
N ASN A 69 -0.29 -23.25 0.88
CA ASN A 69 0.54 -22.09 0.73
C ASN A 69 0.43 -21.15 1.95
N PHE A 70 1.55 -20.60 2.33
CA PHE A 70 1.67 -19.56 3.36
C PHE A 70 2.22 -18.30 2.71
N VAL A 71 1.63 -17.17 3.02
CA VAL A 71 2.17 -15.86 2.68
C VAL A 71 2.65 -15.22 3.97
N CYS A 72 3.94 -14.94 4.04
CA CYS A 72 4.55 -14.37 5.24
C CYS A 72 5.22 -13.06 4.93
N TYR A 73 5.24 -12.17 5.90
CA TYR A 73 6.00 -10.94 5.88
C TYR A 73 6.84 -10.84 7.15
N PHE A 74 8.15 -10.76 6.99
CA PHE A 74 9.09 -10.57 8.09
C PHE A 74 9.48 -9.10 8.20
N SER A 75 9.36 -8.53 9.41
CA SER A 75 9.56 -7.10 9.67
C SER A 75 11.01 -6.64 9.63
N GLY A 76 11.93 -7.56 9.77
CA GLY A 76 13.35 -7.27 9.97
C GLY A 76 13.86 -7.55 11.40
N LEU A 77 15.13 -7.22 11.61
CA LEU A 77 15.87 -7.65 12.81
C LEU A 77 15.64 -6.75 14.04
N GLU A 78 15.02 -5.58 13.90
CA GLU A 78 14.68 -4.73 15.06
C GLU A 78 13.44 -5.30 15.78
N LEU A 79 12.33 -5.48 15.06
CA LEU A 79 11.08 -6.02 15.63
C LEU A 79 11.08 -7.55 15.69
N LYS A 80 11.77 -8.21 14.78
CA LYS A 80 11.88 -9.68 14.67
C LYS A 80 10.53 -10.38 14.62
N GLN A 81 9.54 -9.76 13.99
CA GLN A 81 8.19 -10.30 13.89
C GLN A 81 7.91 -10.83 12.48
N LEU A 82 7.26 -11.97 12.42
CA LEU A 82 6.70 -12.55 11.20
C LEU A 82 5.18 -12.50 11.31
N VAL A 83 4.55 -11.85 10.35
CA VAL A 83 3.09 -11.92 10.17
C VAL A 83 2.82 -12.83 8.99
N GLY A 84 1.95 -13.83 9.17
CA GLY A 84 1.68 -14.82 8.14
C GLY A 84 0.19 -15.12 7.99
N LEU A 85 -0.16 -15.58 6.79
CA LEU A 85 -1.48 -16.11 6.44
C LEU A 85 -1.35 -17.57 6.02
N ILE A 86 -2.22 -18.40 6.53
CA ILE A 86 -2.42 -19.77 6.04
C ILE A 86 -3.54 -19.70 5.02
N LEU A 87 -3.25 -20.12 3.79
CA LEU A 87 -4.22 -20.12 2.70
C LEU A 87 -4.95 -21.45 2.60
N GLU A 88 -6.19 -21.39 2.12
CA GLU A 88 -6.91 -22.61 1.71
C GLU A 88 -6.18 -23.32 0.57
N GLU A 89 -6.46 -24.61 0.40
CA GLU A 89 -5.94 -25.42 -0.69
C GLU A 89 -6.29 -24.77 -2.05
N LYS A 90 -5.29 -24.63 -2.93
CA LYS A 90 -5.41 -24.03 -4.28
C LYS A 90 -5.59 -22.50 -4.31
N GLU A 91 -5.51 -21.82 -3.18
CA GLU A 91 -5.59 -20.37 -3.16
C GLU A 91 -4.26 -19.73 -3.57
N GLU A 92 -4.33 -18.75 -4.48
CA GLU A 92 -3.14 -18.04 -4.94
C GLU A 92 -2.65 -17.02 -3.88
N PRO A 93 -1.35 -17.01 -3.58
CA PRO A 93 -0.78 -16.16 -2.53
C PRO A 93 -0.64 -14.67 -2.93
N GLU A 94 -0.43 -14.35 -4.20
CA GLU A 94 -0.13 -13.00 -4.67
C GLU A 94 -1.15 -11.91 -4.26
N PRO A 95 -2.48 -12.14 -4.30
CA PRO A 95 -3.46 -11.14 -3.89
C PRO A 95 -3.33 -10.69 -2.42
N TYR A 96 -2.73 -11.54 -1.57
CA TYR A 96 -2.61 -11.29 -0.13
C TYR A 96 -1.37 -10.51 0.27
N ARG A 97 -0.36 -10.35 -0.60
CA ARG A 97 0.88 -9.62 -0.27
C ARG A 97 0.60 -8.21 0.25
N GLY A 98 -0.19 -7.43 -0.50
CA GLY A 98 -0.53 -6.07 -0.08
C GLY A 98 -1.33 -6.00 1.21
N ALA A 99 -2.30 -6.91 1.38
CA ALA A 99 -3.10 -7.02 2.60
C ALA A 99 -2.24 -7.35 3.81
N LEU A 100 -1.32 -8.30 3.66
CA LEU A 100 -0.43 -8.75 4.73
C LEU A 100 0.49 -7.63 5.23
N VAL A 101 1.11 -6.86 4.30
CA VAL A 101 1.91 -5.70 4.72
C VAL A 101 1.05 -4.66 5.43
N ARG A 102 -0.16 -4.41 4.94
CA ARG A 102 -1.04 -3.44 5.61
C ARG A 102 -1.39 -3.86 7.04
N ILE A 103 -1.58 -5.15 7.28
CA ILE A 103 -1.77 -5.70 8.63
C ILE A 103 -0.49 -5.54 9.46
N ALA A 104 0.66 -5.92 8.89
CA ALA A 104 1.94 -5.79 9.55
C ALA A 104 2.21 -4.33 9.97
N LEU A 105 1.99 -3.37 9.07
CA LEU A 105 2.10 -1.94 9.38
C LEU A 105 1.20 -1.52 10.54
N ARG A 106 -0.04 -2.03 10.58
CA ARG A 106 -0.97 -1.75 11.68
C ARG A 106 -0.48 -2.30 13.01
N LEU A 107 0.01 -3.55 13.02
CA LEU A 107 0.54 -4.20 14.21
C LEU A 107 1.82 -3.51 14.70
N PHE A 108 2.74 -3.21 13.79
CA PHE A 108 4.02 -2.60 14.14
C PHE A 108 3.89 -1.16 14.65
N ARG A 109 2.94 -0.38 14.13
CA ARG A 109 2.64 0.97 14.66
C ARG A 109 2.12 0.95 16.09
N ARG A 110 1.35 -0.06 16.45
CA ARG A 110 0.84 -0.19 17.83
C ARG A 110 1.94 -0.61 18.82
N GLY A 111 2.98 -1.30 18.34
CA GLY A 111 4.03 -1.87 19.18
C GLY A 111 3.58 -3.03 20.07
N GLU A 112 2.28 -3.31 20.11
CA GLU A 112 1.65 -4.36 20.90
C GLU A 112 0.74 -5.22 20.03
N ILE A 113 0.77 -6.53 20.30
CA ILE A 113 -0.09 -7.50 19.65
C ILE A 113 -1.47 -7.44 20.29
N PRO A 114 -2.57 -7.37 19.51
CA PRO A 114 -3.90 -7.36 20.05
C PRO A 114 -4.18 -8.57 20.95
N THR A 115 -4.76 -8.32 22.09
CA THR A 115 -5.17 -9.39 23.03
C THR A 115 -6.68 -9.64 23.00
N ALA A 116 -7.47 -8.63 22.60
CA ALA A 116 -8.92 -8.73 22.48
C ALA A 116 -9.34 -9.39 21.16
N GLU A 117 -10.34 -10.25 21.22
CA GLU A 117 -10.88 -10.95 20.04
C GLU A 117 -11.47 -9.98 19.02
N GLU A 118 -12.18 -8.96 19.49
CA GLU A 118 -12.79 -7.91 18.67
C GLU A 118 -11.77 -7.16 17.81
N GLU A 119 -10.56 -6.93 18.33
CA GLU A 119 -9.48 -6.30 17.57
C GLU A 119 -8.94 -7.21 16.45
N TRP A 120 -8.88 -8.52 16.70
CA TRP A 120 -8.51 -9.50 15.69
C TRP A 120 -9.58 -9.66 14.62
N GLU A 121 -10.86 -9.63 15.00
CA GLU A 121 -11.99 -9.65 14.07
C GLU A 121 -11.96 -8.42 13.14
N ASP A 122 -11.65 -7.24 13.69
CA ASP A 122 -11.49 -6.03 12.89
C ASP A 122 -10.29 -6.13 11.92
N ILE A 123 -9.13 -6.62 12.37
CA ILE A 123 -7.97 -6.86 11.52
C ILE A 123 -8.31 -7.85 10.40
N TRP A 124 -8.97 -8.95 10.72
CA TRP A 124 -9.40 -9.97 9.78
C TRP A 124 -10.35 -9.41 8.72
N THR A 125 -11.36 -8.68 9.17
CA THR A 125 -12.33 -8.03 8.29
C THR A 125 -11.67 -7.03 7.36
N GLN A 126 -10.75 -6.22 7.87
CA GLN A 126 -9.98 -5.27 7.05
C GLN A 126 -9.08 -5.97 6.05
N MET A 127 -8.44 -7.08 6.41
CA MET A 127 -7.65 -7.87 5.49
C MET A 127 -8.50 -8.38 4.32
N LEU A 128 -9.64 -8.99 4.61
CA LEU A 128 -10.56 -9.49 3.58
C LEU A 128 -11.11 -8.37 2.70
N ALA A 129 -11.39 -7.21 3.30
CA ALA A 129 -11.82 -6.03 2.55
C ALA A 129 -10.71 -5.51 1.63
N TYR A 130 -9.45 -5.45 2.11
CA TYR A 130 -8.32 -4.95 1.35
C TYR A 130 -8.06 -5.77 0.08
N THR A 131 -8.19 -7.09 0.13
CA THR A 131 -8.01 -7.95 -1.07
C THR A 131 -9.02 -7.65 -2.17
N LYS A 132 -10.20 -7.13 -1.81
CA LYS A 132 -11.28 -6.74 -2.74
C LYS A 132 -11.22 -5.27 -3.14
N MET A 133 -10.41 -4.45 -2.49
CA MET A 133 -10.28 -3.03 -2.81
C MET A 133 -9.73 -2.84 -4.22
N PRO A 134 -10.30 -1.95 -5.03
CA PRO A 134 -9.68 -1.49 -6.27
C PRO A 134 -8.29 -0.91 -6.01
N ILE A 135 -7.40 -1.03 -7.00
CA ILE A 135 -6.03 -0.51 -6.91
C ILE A 135 -5.99 0.98 -6.55
N GLU A 136 -6.95 1.78 -7.04
CA GLU A 136 -7.09 3.19 -6.71
C GLU A 136 -7.25 3.41 -5.21
N GLN A 137 -8.12 2.64 -4.58
CA GLN A 137 -8.38 2.74 -3.14
C GLN A 137 -7.18 2.23 -2.33
N ARG A 138 -6.53 1.13 -2.76
CA ARG A 138 -5.33 0.60 -2.08
C ARG A 138 -4.17 1.59 -2.09
N ILE A 139 -3.93 2.23 -3.22
CA ILE A 139 -2.92 3.29 -3.33
C ILE A 139 -3.27 4.44 -2.39
N ALA A 140 -4.50 4.93 -2.44
CA ALA A 140 -4.90 6.02 -1.57
C ALA A 140 -4.80 5.66 -0.08
N ASP A 141 -5.20 4.44 0.31
CA ASP A 141 -5.12 4.00 1.70
C ASP A 141 -3.68 4.02 2.25
N ILE A 142 -2.69 3.58 1.47
CA ILE A 142 -1.28 3.66 1.87
C ILE A 142 -0.80 5.11 1.98
N PHE A 143 -1.20 5.97 1.03
CA PHE A 143 -0.76 7.38 1.01
C PHE A 143 -1.46 8.28 2.05
N ARG A 144 -2.43 7.78 2.80
CA ARG A 144 -2.89 8.45 4.03
C ARG A 144 -1.76 8.59 5.06
N ASP A 145 -0.82 7.67 5.03
CA ASP A 145 0.31 7.63 5.95
C ASP A 145 1.45 8.54 5.48
N VAL A 146 1.97 9.36 6.39
CA VAL A 146 3.03 10.34 6.10
C VAL A 146 4.31 9.63 5.62
N GLU A 147 4.63 8.47 6.21
CA GLU A 147 5.80 7.69 5.86
C GLU A 147 5.80 7.28 4.39
N ALA A 148 4.65 6.83 3.86
CA ALA A 148 4.54 6.47 2.44
C ALA A 148 4.80 7.69 1.53
N ARG A 149 4.26 8.86 1.89
CA ARG A 149 4.49 10.10 1.15
C ARG A 149 5.95 10.54 1.19
N VAL A 150 6.61 10.42 2.34
CA VAL A 150 8.03 10.76 2.49
C VAL A 150 8.93 9.80 1.73
N ILE A 151 8.64 8.49 1.75
CA ILE A 151 9.37 7.48 0.96
C ILE A 151 9.24 7.80 -0.53
N LEU A 152 8.02 8.04 -1.03
CA LEU A 152 7.83 8.41 -2.44
C LEU A 152 8.57 9.69 -2.79
N SER A 153 8.43 10.76 -1.99
CA SER A 153 9.14 12.04 -2.22
C SER A 153 10.65 11.82 -2.28
N THR A 154 11.20 11.00 -1.38
CA THR A 154 12.64 10.69 -1.38
C THR A 154 13.04 9.95 -2.66
N MET A 155 12.24 8.99 -3.10
CA MET A 155 12.50 8.25 -4.34
C MET A 155 12.31 9.09 -5.60
N VAL A 156 11.37 10.02 -5.61
CA VAL A 156 11.21 11.00 -6.69
C VAL A 156 12.44 11.91 -6.80
N ASP A 157 13.08 12.25 -5.68
CA ASP A 157 14.31 13.04 -5.68
C ASP A 157 15.54 12.25 -6.18
N GLU A 158 15.63 10.98 -5.84
CA GLU A 158 16.85 10.18 -6.01
C GLU A 158 16.79 9.15 -7.15
N GLY A 159 15.62 8.56 -7.41
CA GLY A 159 15.39 7.54 -8.44
C GLY A 159 15.80 6.14 -8.04
N VAL A 160 17.03 5.97 -7.58
CA VAL A 160 17.59 4.68 -7.12
C VAL A 160 18.38 4.90 -5.84
N LEU A 161 18.11 4.08 -4.84
CA LEU A 161 18.82 4.07 -3.54
C LEU A 161 19.05 2.62 -3.08
N THR A 162 19.98 2.42 -2.15
CA THR A 162 19.94 1.21 -1.31
C THR A 162 18.75 1.33 -0.34
N LEU A 163 18.24 0.20 0.15
CA LEU A 163 17.13 0.21 1.11
C LEU A 163 17.52 0.97 2.41
N ASP A 164 18.77 0.80 2.86
CA ASP A 164 19.29 1.52 4.03
C ASP A 164 19.40 3.03 3.80
N ASP A 165 19.87 3.46 2.63
CA ASP A 165 19.93 4.90 2.29
C ASP A 165 18.54 5.51 2.18
N LEU A 166 17.58 4.78 1.62
CA LEU A 166 16.18 5.22 1.58
C LEU A 166 15.63 5.45 2.98
N VAL A 167 15.81 4.48 3.88
CA VAL A 167 15.37 4.59 5.28
C VAL A 167 16.03 5.77 5.98
N ARG A 168 17.35 5.90 5.85
CA ARG A 168 18.10 7.01 6.46
C ARG A 168 17.58 8.37 5.97
N LYS A 169 17.45 8.57 4.66
CA LYS A 169 16.98 9.84 4.07
C LYS A 169 15.50 10.11 4.38
N ALA A 170 14.66 9.08 4.40
CA ALA A 170 13.26 9.23 4.78
C ALA A 170 13.13 9.64 6.26
N ARG A 171 13.91 9.02 7.14
CA ARG A 171 13.92 9.36 8.57
C ARG A 171 14.33 10.81 8.84
N GLU A 172 15.28 11.36 8.07
CA GLU A 172 15.68 12.78 8.16
C GLU A 172 14.55 13.75 7.82
N LYS A 173 13.59 13.33 6.99
CA LYS A 173 12.43 14.15 6.56
C LYS A 173 11.22 14.01 7.49
N ILE A 174 11.18 13.00 8.36
CA ILE A 174 10.04 12.72 9.26
C ILE A 174 10.29 13.39 10.60
N SER A 175 9.32 14.19 11.08
CA SER A 175 9.44 14.99 12.31
C SER A 175 9.03 14.24 13.59
N PHE A 176 8.53 13.00 13.48
CA PHE A 176 8.09 12.18 14.61
C PHE A 176 8.89 10.86 14.68
N PRO A 177 8.94 10.20 15.85
CA PRO A 177 9.64 8.94 15.99
C PRO A 177 9.11 7.86 15.06
N THR A 178 9.98 7.25 14.28
CA THR A 178 9.67 6.11 13.40
C THR A 178 10.81 5.09 13.45
N THR A 179 10.48 3.81 13.34
CA THR A 179 11.45 2.73 13.33
C THR A 179 11.96 2.45 11.91
N ARG A 180 13.15 1.84 11.81
CA ARG A 180 13.69 1.37 10.53
C ARG A 180 12.73 0.37 9.87
N ASP A 181 12.31 -0.64 10.60
CA ASP A 181 11.45 -1.72 10.10
C ASP A 181 10.10 -1.19 9.61
N LEU A 182 9.54 -0.15 10.25
CA LEU A 182 8.31 0.48 9.78
C LEU A 182 8.49 1.14 8.41
N LEU A 183 9.58 1.87 8.20
CA LEU A 183 9.88 2.51 6.90
C LEU A 183 10.14 1.48 5.81
N ILE A 184 10.84 0.40 6.12
CA ILE A 184 11.03 -0.73 5.20
C ILE A 184 9.69 -1.35 4.83
N SER A 185 8.82 -1.56 5.80
CA SER A 185 7.48 -2.10 5.55
C SER A 185 6.66 -1.21 4.58
N TYR A 186 6.80 0.12 4.68
CA TYR A 186 6.20 1.02 3.69
C TYR A 186 6.84 0.91 2.30
N ALA A 187 8.16 0.73 2.20
CA ALA A 187 8.82 0.52 0.91
C ALA A 187 8.30 -0.77 0.24
N TYR A 188 8.13 -1.86 1.00
CA TYR A 188 7.53 -3.10 0.50
C TYR A 188 6.05 -2.94 0.15
N ALA A 189 5.27 -2.17 0.93
CA ALA A 189 3.89 -1.86 0.59
C ALA A 189 3.77 -1.12 -0.76
N LEU A 190 4.63 -0.11 -0.98
CA LEU A 190 4.70 0.63 -2.23
C LEU A 190 5.20 -0.25 -3.39
N SER A 191 6.09 -1.22 -3.12
CA SER A 191 6.52 -2.20 -4.10
C SER A 191 5.38 -3.14 -4.51
N ALA A 192 4.59 -3.63 -3.55
CA ALA A 192 3.40 -4.45 -3.83
C ALA A 192 2.34 -3.72 -4.68
N LEU A 193 2.31 -2.39 -4.62
CA LEU A 193 1.44 -1.53 -5.44
C LEU A 193 2.07 -1.14 -6.80
N GLY A 194 3.28 -1.59 -7.07
CA GLY A 194 4.02 -1.29 -8.30
C GLY A 194 4.50 0.17 -8.41
N VAL A 195 4.60 0.89 -7.30
CA VAL A 195 5.17 2.24 -7.22
C VAL A 195 6.70 2.16 -7.17
N LEU A 196 7.22 1.19 -6.41
CA LEU A 196 8.63 0.88 -6.29
C LEU A 196 8.90 -0.54 -6.78
N GLU A 197 10.17 -0.86 -6.99
CA GLU A 197 10.67 -2.23 -7.16
C GLU A 197 11.88 -2.39 -6.25
N ILE A 198 11.90 -3.47 -5.45
CA ILE A 198 13.02 -3.80 -4.56
C ILE A 198 13.69 -5.04 -5.13
N ARG A 199 15.02 -4.96 -5.35
CA ARG A 199 15.82 -6.09 -5.87
C ARG A 199 17.12 -6.19 -5.11
N PHE A 200 17.56 -7.41 -4.88
CA PHE A 200 18.89 -7.70 -4.36
C PHE A 200 19.94 -7.49 -5.46
N ASP A 201 20.95 -6.68 -5.17
CA ASP A 201 22.11 -6.46 -6.03
C ASP A 201 23.22 -7.42 -5.60
N GLU A 202 23.37 -8.54 -6.31
CA GLU A 202 24.35 -9.59 -5.99
C GLU A 202 25.80 -9.09 -6.00
N LYS A 203 26.13 -8.04 -6.78
CA LYS A 203 27.48 -7.49 -6.84
C LYS A 203 27.84 -6.65 -5.64
N ALA A 204 26.84 -5.88 -5.17
CA ALA A 204 27.03 -5.00 -4.01
C ALA A 204 26.59 -5.65 -2.70
N LEU A 205 25.94 -6.82 -2.76
CA LEU A 205 25.35 -7.55 -1.62
C LEU A 205 24.37 -6.67 -0.83
N VAL A 206 23.55 -5.88 -1.49
CA VAL A 206 22.58 -4.97 -0.86
C VAL A 206 21.23 -5.00 -1.61
N GLU A 207 20.16 -4.72 -0.91
CA GLU A 207 18.87 -4.46 -1.53
C GLU A 207 18.83 -3.04 -2.09
N ARG A 208 18.37 -2.93 -3.34
CA ARG A 208 18.18 -1.65 -4.02
C ARG A 208 16.70 -1.40 -4.30
N VAL A 209 16.32 -0.17 -4.10
CA VAL A 209 14.98 0.34 -4.37
C VAL A 209 15.02 1.21 -5.61
N TYR A 210 14.12 0.93 -6.54
CA TYR A 210 13.98 1.63 -7.81
C TYR A 210 12.61 2.29 -7.90
N LEU A 211 12.55 3.56 -8.28
CA LEU A 211 11.28 4.23 -8.56
C LEU A 211 10.70 3.71 -9.89
N ILE A 212 9.52 3.10 -9.84
CA ILE A 212 8.81 2.63 -11.03
C ILE A 212 7.81 3.65 -11.53
N SER A 213 7.10 4.28 -10.61
CA SER A 213 6.11 5.30 -10.96
C SER A 213 6.06 6.38 -9.90
N ASP A 214 5.92 7.61 -10.36
CA ASP A 214 5.48 8.70 -9.51
C ASP A 214 3.95 8.64 -9.34
N VAL A 215 3.45 9.02 -8.17
CA VAL A 215 2.02 8.98 -7.84
C VAL A 215 1.54 10.41 -7.65
N VAL A 216 0.62 10.82 -8.49
CA VAL A 216 0.03 12.17 -8.43
C VAL A 216 -1.45 12.06 -8.14
N PHE A 217 -1.88 12.66 -7.04
CA PHE A 217 -3.29 12.83 -6.68
C PHE A 217 -3.81 14.15 -7.25
N TYR A 218 -5.02 14.12 -7.81
CA TYR A 218 -5.61 15.30 -8.42
C TYR A 218 -7.13 15.17 -8.54
N LYS A 219 -7.77 16.32 -8.76
CA LYS A 219 -9.19 16.39 -9.07
C LYS A 219 -9.37 16.50 -10.58
N ARG A 220 -10.09 15.57 -11.18
CA ARG A 220 -10.44 15.61 -12.62
C ARG A 220 -11.89 16.01 -12.83
N LYS A 221 -12.26 16.29 -14.06
CA LYS A 221 -13.67 16.47 -14.44
C LYS A 221 -14.44 15.18 -14.14
N PRO A 222 -15.68 15.25 -13.63
CA PRO A 222 -16.47 14.06 -13.31
C PRO A 222 -16.85 13.26 -14.57
N THR A 223 -17.08 11.96 -14.39
CA THR A 223 -17.48 11.06 -15.48
C THR A 223 -18.77 11.52 -16.14
N LYS A 224 -19.75 11.97 -15.36
CA LYS A 224 -21.05 12.49 -15.83
C LYS A 224 -21.03 14.01 -16.05
N PHE A 225 -19.98 14.52 -16.69
CA PHE A 225 -19.78 15.95 -16.92
C PHE A 225 -20.90 16.62 -17.75
N ASP A 226 -21.62 15.87 -18.56
CA ASP A 226 -22.77 16.34 -19.34
C ASP A 226 -23.90 16.90 -18.46
N ILE A 227 -24.05 16.42 -17.22
CA ILE A 227 -25.01 16.96 -16.24
C ILE A 227 -24.67 18.42 -15.94
N ILE A 228 -23.39 18.73 -15.68
CA ILE A 228 -22.91 20.08 -15.41
C ILE A 228 -23.12 20.97 -16.65
N MET A 229 -22.80 20.45 -17.83
CA MET A 229 -22.86 21.25 -19.07
C MET A 229 -24.29 21.61 -19.53
N ARG A 230 -25.29 20.80 -19.12
CA ARG A 230 -26.71 21.06 -19.45
C ARG A 230 -27.34 22.12 -18.56
N VAL A 231 -26.76 22.44 -17.39
CA VAL A 231 -27.33 23.40 -16.46
C VAL A 231 -26.42 24.63 -16.40
N PRO A 232 -26.87 25.79 -16.94
CA PRO A 232 -26.03 27.01 -17.04
C PRO A 232 -25.38 27.41 -15.69
N ALA A 233 -26.15 27.39 -14.60
CA ALA A 233 -25.66 27.75 -13.29
C ALA A 233 -24.57 26.81 -12.77
N LEU A 234 -24.70 25.49 -13.02
CA LEU A 234 -23.65 24.49 -12.66
C LEU A 234 -22.40 24.67 -13.54
N LYS A 235 -22.56 24.99 -14.81
CA LYS A 235 -21.46 25.26 -15.73
C LYS A 235 -20.67 26.49 -15.28
N GLU A 236 -21.34 27.56 -14.90
CA GLU A 236 -20.69 28.78 -14.38
C GLU A 236 -19.95 28.49 -13.08
N LEU A 237 -20.61 27.84 -12.13
CA LEU A 237 -20.00 27.41 -10.87
C LEU A 237 -18.77 26.53 -11.09
N TYR A 238 -18.84 25.55 -11.99
CA TYR A 238 -17.71 24.68 -12.34
C TYR A 238 -16.55 25.52 -12.91
N SER A 239 -16.84 26.44 -13.86
CA SER A 239 -15.81 27.29 -14.47
C SER A 239 -15.12 28.18 -13.42
N GLN A 240 -15.89 28.76 -12.51
CA GLN A 240 -15.35 29.53 -11.37
C GLN A 240 -14.45 28.65 -10.50
N ARG A 241 -14.91 27.47 -10.07
CA ARG A 241 -14.14 26.55 -9.25
C ARG A 241 -12.86 26.04 -9.92
N VAL A 242 -12.88 25.82 -11.24
CA VAL A 242 -11.68 25.46 -12.01
C VAL A 242 -10.67 26.63 -12.02
N SER A 243 -11.14 27.87 -12.18
CA SER A 243 -10.25 29.05 -12.16
C SER A 243 -9.65 29.33 -10.79
N GLU A 244 -10.37 29.01 -9.71
CA GLU A 244 -9.92 29.12 -8.31
C GLU A 244 -9.04 27.94 -7.89
N TYR A 245 -9.06 26.85 -8.67
CA TYR A 245 -8.30 25.62 -8.35
C TYR A 245 -6.81 25.82 -8.65
N ILE A 246 -6.16 26.63 -7.82
CA ILE A 246 -4.71 26.73 -7.72
C ILE A 246 -4.31 25.84 -6.53
N SER A 247 -4.37 24.53 -6.73
CA SER A 247 -3.92 23.59 -5.72
C SER A 247 -2.44 23.28 -5.94
N THR A 248 -1.66 23.28 -4.88
CA THR A 248 -0.36 22.63 -4.92
C THR A 248 -0.61 21.13 -4.91
N TRP A 249 0.15 20.37 -5.68
CA TRP A 249 -0.01 18.93 -5.71
C TRP A 249 0.27 18.29 -4.34
N GLU A 250 1.07 18.91 -3.48
CA GLU A 250 1.31 18.51 -2.10
C GLU A 250 0.03 18.51 -1.27
N ALA A 251 -0.79 19.56 -1.38
CA ALA A 251 -2.07 19.64 -0.68
C ALA A 251 -3.06 18.56 -1.14
N GLU A 252 -3.08 18.26 -2.45
CA GLU A 252 -3.92 17.18 -2.98
C GLU A 252 -3.39 15.79 -2.57
N ALA A 253 -2.07 15.62 -2.47
CA ALA A 253 -1.45 14.38 -2.01
C ALA A 253 -1.76 14.05 -0.53
N GLU A 254 -2.18 15.04 0.25
CA GLU A 254 -2.66 14.84 1.61
C GLU A 254 -4.18 14.60 1.66
N LYS A 255 -4.95 15.44 0.97
CA LYS A 255 -6.42 15.45 1.06
C LYS A 255 -7.09 14.32 0.30
N ILE A 256 -6.67 14.04 -0.94
CA ILE A 256 -7.32 13.03 -1.77
C ILE A 256 -7.18 11.61 -1.20
N PRO A 257 -6.01 11.17 -0.70
CA PRO A 257 -5.90 9.88 -0.03
C PRO A 257 -6.86 9.73 1.17
N GLU A 258 -7.07 10.78 1.95
CA GLU A 258 -8.04 10.76 3.06
C GLU A 258 -9.49 10.58 2.58
N LEU A 259 -9.81 11.04 1.38
CA LEU A 259 -11.15 10.87 0.79
C LEU A 259 -11.31 9.47 0.18
N ILE A 260 -10.46 9.11 -0.78
CA ILE A 260 -10.67 7.88 -1.55
C ILE A 260 -10.05 6.62 -0.90
N GLY A 261 -9.19 6.76 0.10
CA GLY A 261 -8.63 5.64 0.87
C GLY A 261 -9.64 5.01 1.84
N ARG A 262 -10.65 5.75 2.28
CA ARG A 262 -11.68 5.26 3.18
C ARG A 262 -12.80 4.57 2.40
N SER A 263 -13.15 3.35 2.77
CA SER A 263 -14.15 2.54 2.03
C SER A 263 -15.54 3.17 2.01
N ASP A 264 -15.99 3.78 3.11
CA ASP A 264 -17.27 4.46 3.21
C ASP A 264 -17.34 5.66 2.24
N VAL A 265 -16.31 6.50 2.23
CA VAL A 265 -16.21 7.67 1.35
C VAL A 265 -16.05 7.23 -0.12
N TYR A 266 -15.20 6.24 -0.38
CA TYR A 266 -14.97 5.70 -1.71
C TYR A 266 -16.25 5.16 -2.35
N ASN A 267 -17.07 4.42 -1.59
CA ASN A 267 -18.35 3.90 -2.07
C ASN A 267 -19.31 5.02 -2.49
N LEU A 268 -19.39 6.10 -1.73
CA LEU A 268 -20.20 7.25 -2.09
C LEU A 268 -19.67 7.98 -3.34
N ILE A 269 -18.33 8.12 -3.43
CA ILE A 269 -17.68 8.67 -4.65
C ILE A 269 -18.00 7.78 -5.86
N GLN A 270 -17.96 6.46 -5.74
CA GLN A 270 -18.33 5.55 -6.83
C GLN A 270 -19.81 5.72 -7.25
N ARG A 271 -20.73 5.93 -6.32
CA ARG A 271 -22.13 6.27 -6.66
C ARG A 271 -22.18 7.56 -7.46
N PHE A 272 -21.48 8.61 -7.05
CA PHE A 272 -21.40 9.86 -7.82
C PHE A 272 -20.77 9.69 -9.21
N ARG A 273 -19.74 8.85 -9.34
CA ARG A 273 -19.13 8.51 -10.65
C ARG A 273 -20.13 7.86 -11.60
N ASN A 274 -21.01 7.03 -11.07
CA ASN A 274 -22.02 6.29 -11.84
C ASN A 274 -23.26 7.14 -12.15
N GLU A 275 -23.77 7.86 -11.16
CA GLU A 275 -25.04 8.60 -11.24
C GLU A 275 -24.83 10.07 -11.65
N GLY A 276 -23.74 10.69 -11.21
CA GLY A 276 -23.41 12.10 -11.42
C GLY A 276 -24.18 13.08 -10.52
N LEU A 277 -25.41 12.72 -10.19
CA LEU A 277 -26.33 13.46 -9.32
C LEU A 277 -27.00 12.47 -8.38
N ILE A 278 -27.04 12.78 -7.08
CA ILE A 278 -27.69 11.96 -6.05
C ILE A 278 -28.66 12.82 -5.26
N LYS A 279 -29.91 12.33 -5.12
CA LYS A 279 -30.93 12.99 -4.32
C LYS A 279 -30.52 12.97 -2.82
N LYS A 280 -30.59 14.12 -2.18
CA LYS A 280 -30.23 14.26 -0.76
C LYS A 280 -31.04 13.30 0.12
N ASP A 281 -32.34 13.17 -0.16
CA ASP A 281 -33.25 12.31 0.62
C ASP A 281 -33.00 10.80 0.40
N SER A 282 -32.21 10.42 -0.61
CA SER A 282 -31.83 9.03 -0.87
C SER A 282 -30.59 8.57 -0.12
N LEU A 283 -29.93 9.49 0.60
CA LEU A 283 -28.73 9.21 1.38
C LEU A 283 -29.11 8.82 2.82
N SER A 284 -28.44 7.81 3.36
CA SER A 284 -28.49 7.51 4.78
C SER A 284 -27.86 8.64 5.61
N GLN A 285 -28.09 8.66 6.91
CA GLN A 285 -27.51 9.66 7.82
C GLN A 285 -25.98 9.70 7.74
N ASP A 286 -25.33 8.53 7.66
CA ASP A 286 -23.88 8.43 7.54
C ASP A 286 -23.40 8.95 6.17
N GLU A 287 -24.08 8.59 5.08
CA GLU A 287 -23.77 9.10 3.74
C GLU A 287 -23.97 10.61 3.65
N GLN A 288 -24.98 11.20 4.33
CA GLN A 288 -25.15 12.64 4.39
C GLN A 288 -23.98 13.33 5.09
N THR A 289 -23.49 12.73 6.19
CA THR A 289 -22.30 13.23 6.88
C THR A 289 -21.06 13.20 5.98
N ILE A 290 -20.89 12.14 5.20
CA ILE A 290 -19.81 12.03 4.21
C ILE A 290 -20.01 13.06 3.08
N ALA A 291 -21.22 13.22 2.57
CA ALA A 291 -21.55 14.20 1.53
C ALA A 291 -21.21 15.63 1.96
N GLU A 292 -21.49 16.02 3.21
CA GLU A 292 -21.10 17.33 3.72
C GLU A 292 -19.57 17.53 3.76
N LYS A 293 -18.79 16.49 4.08
CA LYS A 293 -17.33 16.53 3.97
C LYS A 293 -16.87 16.70 2.52
N LEU A 294 -17.45 15.93 1.60
CA LEU A 294 -17.14 16.08 0.16
C LEU A 294 -17.50 17.46 -0.38
N ARG A 295 -18.57 18.06 0.14
CA ARG A 295 -18.99 19.42 -0.19
C ARG A 295 -17.99 20.46 0.33
N ALA A 296 -17.53 20.31 1.56
CA ALA A 296 -16.52 21.19 2.17
C ALA A 296 -15.19 21.15 1.38
N GLU A 297 -14.82 19.98 0.85
CA GLU A 297 -13.63 19.81 -0.02
C GLU A 297 -13.87 20.21 -1.49
N GLY A 298 -15.07 20.70 -1.82
CA GLY A 298 -15.43 21.15 -3.16
C GLY A 298 -15.55 20.03 -4.21
N ILE A 299 -15.68 18.79 -3.77
CA ILE A 299 -15.88 17.61 -4.64
C ILE A 299 -17.30 17.60 -5.21
N ILE A 300 -18.26 17.89 -4.35
CA ILE A 300 -19.68 17.98 -4.71
C ILE A 300 -20.25 19.36 -4.38
N VAL A 301 -21.39 19.67 -4.96
CA VAL A 301 -22.20 20.86 -4.63
C VAL A 301 -23.66 20.46 -4.44
N GLU A 302 -24.36 21.15 -3.56
CA GLU A 302 -25.81 21.05 -3.44
C GLU A 302 -26.47 21.98 -4.48
N PHE A 303 -27.35 21.43 -5.31
CA PHE A 303 -28.06 22.14 -6.34
C PHE A 303 -29.49 21.60 -6.50
N GLY A 304 -30.48 22.45 -6.29
CA GLY A 304 -31.91 22.08 -6.42
C GLY A 304 -32.39 21.01 -5.44
N GLY A 305 -31.72 20.85 -4.27
CA GLY A 305 -32.03 19.80 -3.28
C GLY A 305 -31.31 18.48 -3.52
N ASP A 306 -30.47 18.41 -4.56
CA ASP A 306 -29.66 17.25 -4.89
C ASP A 306 -28.17 17.57 -4.75
N TYR A 307 -27.31 16.55 -4.60
CA TYR A 307 -25.88 16.68 -4.68
C TYR A 307 -25.38 16.35 -6.09
N VAL A 308 -24.51 17.22 -6.63
CA VAL A 308 -23.89 17.05 -7.96
C VAL A 308 -22.37 17.00 -7.79
N MET A 309 -21.73 16.02 -8.44
CA MET A 309 -20.27 15.92 -8.46
C MET A 309 -19.67 16.99 -9.37
N LEU A 310 -18.84 17.90 -8.81
CA LEU A 310 -18.08 18.91 -9.57
C LEU A 310 -16.72 18.40 -9.99
N PHE A 311 -16.03 17.70 -9.08
CA PHE A 311 -14.71 17.14 -9.32
C PHE A 311 -14.66 15.67 -8.90
N ASP A 312 -13.94 14.87 -9.66
CA ASP A 312 -13.69 13.47 -9.35
C ASP A 312 -12.27 13.33 -8.78
N PRO A 313 -12.13 13.09 -7.45
CA PRO A 313 -10.82 12.89 -6.83
C PRO A 313 -10.26 11.54 -7.27
N THR A 314 -9.02 11.53 -7.75
CA THR A 314 -8.35 10.33 -8.28
C THR A 314 -6.84 10.44 -8.20
N TYR A 315 -6.14 9.44 -8.69
CA TYR A 315 -4.69 9.45 -8.82
C TYR A 315 -4.26 9.05 -10.23
N LYS A 316 -2.99 9.28 -10.53
CA LYS A 316 -2.34 8.79 -11.75
C LYS A 316 -0.93 8.31 -11.43
N LEU A 317 -0.59 7.15 -11.96
CA LEU A 317 0.79 6.68 -12.00
C LEU A 317 1.48 7.31 -13.21
N LEU A 318 2.54 8.06 -12.95
CA LEU A 318 3.32 8.73 -13.98
C LEU A 318 4.65 8.02 -14.16
N PHE A 319 5.09 7.91 -15.44
CA PHE A 319 6.44 7.49 -15.73
C PHE A 319 7.43 8.51 -15.15
N PRO A 320 8.49 8.08 -14.41
CA PRO A 320 9.35 8.98 -13.64
C PRO A 320 10.38 9.74 -14.52
N LYS A 321 9.91 10.35 -15.61
CA LYS A 321 10.78 10.99 -16.62
C LYS A 321 11.66 12.10 -16.07
N TRP A 322 11.12 12.88 -15.11
CA TRP A 322 11.87 13.99 -14.51
C TRP A 322 12.96 13.50 -13.57
N THR A 323 12.68 12.46 -12.80
CA THR A 323 13.65 11.80 -11.93
C THR A 323 14.78 11.19 -12.77
N ILE A 324 14.44 10.51 -13.89
CA ILE A 324 15.42 9.97 -14.81
C ILE A 324 16.29 11.08 -15.41
N ALA A 325 15.70 12.20 -15.84
CA ALA A 325 16.45 13.32 -16.40
C ALA A 325 17.48 13.88 -15.40
N ARG A 326 17.06 14.09 -14.13
CA ARG A 326 17.99 14.50 -13.06
C ARG A 326 19.07 13.45 -12.79
N PHE A 327 18.72 12.18 -12.80
CA PHE A 327 19.68 11.11 -12.57
C PHE A 327 20.73 11.02 -13.70
N ILE A 328 20.33 11.27 -14.97
CA ILE A 328 21.25 11.35 -16.11
C ILE A 328 22.33 12.44 -15.90
N GLU A 329 21.98 13.56 -15.28
CA GLU A 329 22.96 14.60 -14.95
C GLU A 329 24.02 14.10 -13.99
N LYS A 330 23.63 13.34 -12.94
CA LYS A 330 24.57 12.67 -12.03
C LYS A 330 25.51 11.69 -12.78
N CYS A 331 25.02 11.03 -13.83
CA CYS A 331 25.80 10.07 -14.61
C CYS A 331 26.93 10.70 -15.46
N ARG A 332 26.98 12.02 -15.62
CA ARG A 332 28.02 12.68 -16.45
C ARG A 332 29.39 12.48 -15.85
N GLU A 333 29.52 12.48 -14.55
CA GLU A 333 30.77 12.44 -13.80
C GLU A 333 31.01 11.11 -13.07
N ASP A 334 29.95 10.27 -12.93
CA ASP A 334 29.99 9.03 -12.15
C ASP A 334 29.69 7.79 -13.02
N MET A 335 30.69 6.94 -13.19
CA MET A 335 30.58 5.67 -13.93
C MET A 335 29.66 4.67 -13.22
N ALA A 336 29.66 4.64 -11.86
CA ALA A 336 28.80 3.76 -11.11
C ALA A 336 27.32 4.17 -11.27
N ALA A 337 27.03 5.48 -11.31
CA ALA A 337 25.69 5.99 -11.59
C ALA A 337 25.18 5.59 -12.99
N ARG A 338 26.09 5.48 -13.99
CA ARG A 338 25.70 5.03 -15.36
C ARG A 338 25.22 3.57 -15.36
N GLU A 339 25.89 2.70 -14.62
CA GLU A 339 25.48 1.28 -14.51
C GLU A 339 24.16 1.16 -13.77
N LEU A 340 23.96 1.93 -12.67
CA LEU A 340 22.69 2.00 -11.97
C LEU A 340 21.54 2.50 -12.86
N LEU A 341 21.78 3.52 -13.69
CA LEU A 341 20.79 4.02 -14.64
C LEU A 341 20.38 2.94 -15.65
N LYS A 342 21.34 2.22 -16.19
CA LYS A 342 21.08 1.12 -17.13
C LYS A 342 20.22 0.03 -16.50
N ASN A 343 20.56 -0.38 -15.29
CA ASN A 343 19.79 -1.36 -14.55
C ASN A 343 18.36 -0.85 -14.28
N TRP A 344 18.22 0.39 -13.83
CA TRP A 344 16.91 1.01 -13.60
C TRP A 344 16.04 1.08 -14.85
N LEU A 345 16.60 1.48 -16.01
CA LEU A 345 15.87 1.51 -17.27
C LEU A 345 15.39 0.12 -17.71
N ASN A 346 16.19 -0.93 -17.48
CA ASN A 346 15.77 -2.31 -17.73
C ASN A 346 14.60 -2.73 -16.82
N ILE A 347 14.67 -2.42 -15.53
CA ILE A 347 13.61 -2.69 -14.57
C ILE A 347 12.31 -1.94 -14.95
N LEU A 348 12.41 -0.67 -15.32
CA LEU A 348 11.29 0.11 -15.83
C LEU A 348 10.64 -0.55 -17.05
N LYS A 349 11.45 -0.97 -18.01
CA LYS A 349 10.96 -1.68 -19.20
C LYS A 349 10.19 -2.93 -18.83
N GLU A 350 10.73 -3.76 -17.96
CA GLU A 350 10.07 -4.98 -17.47
C GLU A 350 8.74 -4.67 -16.74
N ALA A 351 8.75 -3.68 -15.82
CA ALA A 351 7.58 -3.29 -15.07
C ALA A 351 6.45 -2.77 -15.98
N TYR A 352 6.77 -1.96 -16.98
CA TYR A 352 5.77 -1.44 -17.92
C TYR A 352 5.29 -2.48 -18.95
N LEU A 353 6.10 -3.48 -19.29
CA LEU A 353 5.64 -4.62 -20.09
C LEU A 353 4.66 -5.50 -19.33
N ARG A 354 4.87 -5.72 -18.03
CA ARG A 354 3.94 -6.47 -17.16
C ARG A 354 2.57 -5.80 -16.95
N ARG A 355 2.48 -4.49 -17.16
CA ARG A 355 1.23 -3.72 -17.02
C ARG A 355 0.35 -3.68 -18.28
N ARG A 356 0.87 -4.14 -19.42
CA ARG A 356 0.14 -4.25 -20.68
C ARG A 356 -0.60 -5.58 -20.77
#